data_44f1a375f8baf8d577e5b9b5c42ff893
#
_entry.id   44f1a375f8baf8d577e5b9b5c42ff893
#
_cell.length_a   1.000
_cell.length_b   1.000
_cell.length_c   1.000
_cell.angle_alpha   90.00
_cell.angle_beta   90.00
_cell.angle_gamma   90.00
#
_symmetry.space_group_name_H-M   'P 1'
#
loop_
_entity.id
_entity.type
_entity.pdbx_description
1 polymer ?
#
loop_
_entity_poly.entity_id
_entity_poly.type
_entity_poly.pdbx_seq_one_letter_code
_entity_poly.pdbx_strand_id
1 'polypeptide(L)'
;MLEILKETGALLEGHFLLTSGKHSKEYVQCAKILRYPDKAAQVLQPVAEQLKDLKPDLLVGPAMGGIIVAYELGRQLGIEAIFTERVDGKMELRRGFEIPKGSRIVICEDVVTTAKSSLEVKDLLEEMGGEVIGLASIIDRTAGNVDVDIISAIQLHIDTFDKEDCPMCKEGLLYVKPGSRKIK
;
A
#
# COMPACT_ATOMS: atom_id res chain seq x y z
N MET A 1 2.73 -0.95 16.97
CA MET A 1 2.23 -0.77 15.58
C MET A 1 0.91 -1.49 15.35
N LEU A 2 0.81 -2.80 15.55
CA LEU A 2 -0.46 -3.53 15.38
C LEU A 2 -1.60 -2.96 16.23
N GLU A 3 -1.33 -2.52 17.45
CA GLU A 3 -2.32 -1.88 18.32
C GLU A 3 -2.91 -0.62 17.68
N ILE A 4 -2.09 0.22 17.08
CA ILE A 4 -2.56 1.44 16.37
C ILE A 4 -3.49 1.08 15.21
N LEU A 5 -3.19 0.00 14.46
CA LEU A 5 -4.08 -0.47 13.40
C LEU A 5 -5.42 -0.97 13.95
N LYS A 6 -5.43 -1.68 15.08
CA LYS A 6 -6.65 -2.15 15.74
C LYS A 6 -7.47 -0.98 16.30
N GLU A 7 -6.84 -0.06 17.03
CA GLU A 7 -7.49 1.14 17.59
C GLU A 7 -8.13 2.03 16.53
N THR A 8 -7.49 2.18 15.38
CA THR A 8 -8.01 2.99 14.27
C THR A 8 -9.06 2.27 13.43
N GLY A 9 -9.25 0.96 13.66
CA GLY A 9 -10.07 0.07 12.86
C GLY A 9 -9.47 -0.20 11.47
N ALA A 10 -8.15 0.01 11.30
CA ALA A 10 -7.45 -0.32 10.06
C ALA A 10 -7.22 -1.84 9.93
N LEU A 11 -7.07 -2.56 11.03
CA LEU A 11 -7.10 -4.03 11.07
C LEU A 11 -8.41 -4.47 11.72
N LEU A 12 -9.20 -5.22 10.97
CA LEU A 12 -10.49 -5.77 11.40
C LEU A 12 -10.37 -7.28 11.55
N GLU A 13 -10.98 -7.82 12.59
CA GLU A 13 -11.14 -9.25 12.82
C GLU A 13 -12.61 -9.65 12.61
N GLY A 14 -12.87 -10.77 11.93
CA GLY A 14 -14.22 -11.23 11.60
C GLY A 14 -14.22 -12.23 10.45
N HIS A 15 -15.36 -12.36 9.76
CA HIS A 15 -15.47 -13.18 8.56
C HIS A 15 -15.65 -12.29 7.33
N PHE A 16 -14.65 -12.24 6.46
CA PHE A 16 -14.61 -11.34 5.32
C PHE A 16 -14.57 -12.08 3.99
N LEU A 17 -15.36 -11.60 3.02
CA LEU A 17 -15.24 -12.01 1.61
C LEU A 17 -14.34 -11.00 0.87
N LEU A 18 -13.19 -11.47 0.41
CA LEU A 18 -12.21 -10.67 -0.32
C LEU A 18 -12.60 -10.47 -1.79
N THR A 19 -11.98 -9.50 -2.47
CA THR A 19 -12.20 -9.24 -3.91
C THR A 19 -11.78 -10.43 -4.79
N SER A 20 -10.86 -11.27 -4.31
CA SER A 20 -10.45 -12.52 -4.96
C SER A 20 -11.51 -13.63 -4.92
N GLY A 21 -12.59 -13.44 -4.16
CA GLY A 21 -13.59 -14.49 -3.87
C GLY A 21 -13.22 -15.38 -2.69
N LYS A 22 -12.02 -15.25 -2.15
CA LYS A 22 -11.57 -15.99 -0.96
C LYS A 22 -12.12 -15.38 0.31
N HIS A 23 -12.19 -16.18 1.36
CA HIS A 23 -12.59 -15.77 2.71
C HIS A 23 -11.35 -15.52 3.58
N SER A 24 -11.49 -14.61 4.56
CA SER A 24 -10.44 -14.34 5.53
C SER A 24 -11.02 -13.99 6.89
N LYS A 25 -10.26 -14.29 7.96
CA LYS A 25 -10.60 -13.87 9.32
C LYS A 25 -10.14 -12.45 9.67
N GLU A 26 -9.32 -11.87 8.81
CA GLU A 26 -8.79 -10.52 8.99
C GLU A 26 -8.93 -9.70 7.71
N TYR A 27 -9.13 -8.40 7.86
CA TYR A 27 -9.19 -7.46 6.75
C TYR A 27 -8.46 -6.15 7.10
N VAL A 28 -7.65 -5.67 6.17
CA VAL A 28 -6.93 -4.42 6.31
C VAL A 28 -7.56 -3.34 5.45
N GLN A 29 -7.77 -2.15 6.05
CA GLN A 29 -8.23 -0.96 5.37
C GLN A 29 -7.42 0.27 5.83
N CYS A 30 -6.29 0.51 5.20
CA CYS A 30 -5.35 1.56 5.58
C CYS A 30 -5.93 2.98 5.56
N ALA A 31 -6.97 3.25 4.76
CA ALA A 31 -7.70 4.53 4.82
C ALA A 31 -8.21 4.88 6.23
N LYS A 32 -8.41 3.88 7.09
CA LYS A 32 -8.84 4.09 8.48
C LYS A 32 -7.76 4.69 9.36
N ILE A 33 -6.50 4.33 9.18
CA ILE A 33 -5.38 4.95 9.89
C ILE A 33 -4.96 6.26 9.23
N LEU A 34 -4.96 6.32 7.90
CA LEU A 34 -4.57 7.51 7.15
C LEU A 34 -5.46 8.73 7.40
N ARG A 35 -6.66 8.54 7.94
CA ARG A 35 -7.53 9.65 8.38
C ARG A 35 -7.03 10.36 9.66
N TYR A 36 -6.05 9.79 10.37
CA TYR A 36 -5.45 10.34 11.58
C TYR A 36 -3.98 10.68 11.28
N PRO A 37 -3.66 11.95 10.93
CA PRO A 37 -2.32 12.34 10.51
C PRO A 37 -1.22 12.01 11.53
N ASP A 38 -1.49 12.21 12.82
CA ASP A 38 -0.57 11.89 13.91
C ASP A 38 -0.25 10.39 14.01
N LYS A 39 -1.26 9.54 13.86
CA LYS A 39 -1.09 8.08 13.87
C LYS A 39 -0.41 7.58 12.60
N ALA A 40 -0.76 8.15 11.44
CA ALA A 40 -0.08 7.86 10.18
C ALA A 40 1.41 8.23 10.25
N ALA A 41 1.73 9.41 10.79
CA ALA A 41 3.11 9.85 11.01
C ALA A 41 3.88 8.88 11.91
N GLN A 42 3.27 8.47 13.02
CA GLN A 42 3.89 7.54 13.98
C GLN A 42 4.17 6.17 13.34
N VAL A 43 3.25 5.64 12.53
CA VAL A 43 3.42 4.34 11.88
C VAL A 43 4.45 4.41 10.74
N LEU A 44 4.52 5.52 10.01
CA LEU A 44 5.45 5.71 8.90
C LEU A 44 6.84 6.14 9.34
N GLN A 45 7.04 6.60 10.58
CA GLN A 45 8.36 7.03 11.06
C GLN A 45 9.47 5.97 10.86
N PRO A 46 9.29 4.69 11.24
CA PRO A 46 10.34 3.68 11.02
C PRO A 46 10.63 3.39 9.54
N VAL A 47 9.63 3.59 8.67
CA VAL A 47 9.81 3.50 7.21
C VAL A 47 10.67 4.66 6.72
N ALA A 48 10.35 5.90 7.15
CA ALA A 48 11.14 7.08 6.81
C ALA A 48 12.60 6.95 7.27
N GLU A 49 12.86 6.41 8.48
CA GLU A 49 14.23 6.20 8.96
C GLU A 49 15.03 5.25 8.05
N GLN A 50 14.42 4.15 7.60
CA GLN A 50 15.08 3.21 6.69
C GLN A 50 15.28 3.80 5.28
N LEU A 51 14.34 4.62 4.80
CA LEU A 51 14.44 5.29 3.50
C LEU A 51 15.60 6.28 3.43
N LYS A 52 16.05 6.86 4.54
CA LYS A 52 17.22 7.76 4.57
C LYS A 52 18.49 7.11 4.01
N ASP A 53 18.67 5.81 4.25
CA ASP A 53 19.83 5.07 3.78
C ASP A 53 19.79 4.86 2.26
N LEU A 54 18.61 4.78 1.67
CA LEU A 54 18.42 4.68 0.23
C LEU A 54 18.61 6.02 -0.50
N LYS A 55 18.52 7.14 0.20
CA LYS A 55 18.65 8.51 -0.36
C LYS A 55 17.79 8.72 -1.61
N PRO A 56 16.47 8.58 -1.51
CA PRO A 56 15.59 8.88 -2.62
C PRO A 56 15.56 10.38 -2.92
N ASP A 57 15.44 10.72 -4.20
CA ASP A 57 15.26 12.10 -4.66
C ASP A 57 13.78 12.46 -4.70
N LEU A 58 12.91 11.46 -4.92
CA LEU A 58 11.49 11.65 -5.18
C LEU A 58 10.67 10.48 -4.63
N LEU A 59 9.50 10.79 -4.06
CA LEU A 59 8.50 9.80 -3.67
C LEU A 59 7.29 9.87 -4.60
N VAL A 60 6.77 8.71 -5.01
CA VAL A 60 5.62 8.65 -5.91
C VAL A 60 4.54 7.73 -5.33
N GLY A 61 3.36 8.28 -5.06
CA GLY A 61 2.22 7.53 -4.53
C GLY A 61 1.15 7.24 -5.59
N PRO A 62 0.84 5.98 -5.90
CA PRO A 62 -0.35 5.68 -6.69
C PRO A 62 -1.64 6.11 -5.96
N ALA A 63 -2.56 6.77 -6.68
CA ALA A 63 -3.85 7.15 -6.12
C ALA A 63 -4.66 5.88 -5.73
N MET A 64 -5.28 5.89 -4.52
CA MET A 64 -5.48 7.02 -3.63
C MET A 64 -4.65 6.92 -2.33
N GLY A 65 -4.51 5.73 -1.72
CA GLY A 65 -3.83 5.55 -0.44
C GLY A 65 -2.36 5.95 -0.49
N GLY A 66 -1.69 5.61 -1.58
CA GLY A 66 -0.30 5.93 -1.82
C GLY A 66 0.01 7.43 -1.82
N ILE A 67 -0.94 8.28 -2.22
CA ILE A 67 -0.77 9.75 -2.16
C ILE A 67 -0.48 10.21 -0.74
N ILE A 68 -1.27 9.74 0.23
CA ILE A 68 -1.15 10.18 1.63
C ILE A 68 0.14 9.62 2.22
N VAL A 69 0.51 8.39 1.89
CA VAL A 69 1.76 7.76 2.34
C VAL A 69 2.97 8.50 1.78
N ALA A 70 2.99 8.79 0.48
CA ALA A 70 4.06 9.54 -0.17
C ALA A 70 4.21 10.94 0.43
N TYR A 71 3.09 11.65 0.62
CA TYR A 71 3.08 12.98 1.21
C TYR A 71 3.66 12.98 2.64
N GLU A 72 3.22 12.04 3.48
CA GLU A 72 3.70 11.96 4.85
C GLU A 72 5.18 11.57 4.94
N LEU A 73 5.62 10.58 4.15
CA LEU A 73 7.04 10.21 4.07
C LEU A 73 7.89 11.37 3.51
N GLY A 74 7.41 12.07 2.48
CA GLY A 74 8.07 13.26 1.92
C GLY A 74 8.23 14.38 2.97
N ARG A 75 7.18 14.61 3.76
CA ARG A 75 7.23 15.57 4.89
C ARG A 75 8.29 15.17 5.93
N GLN A 76 8.39 13.88 6.28
CA GLN A 76 9.35 13.40 7.27
C GLN A 76 10.80 13.43 6.75
N LEU A 77 10.98 13.17 5.46
CA LEU A 77 12.29 13.14 4.80
C LEU A 77 12.74 14.51 4.28
N GLY A 78 11.82 15.47 4.12
CA GLY A 78 12.10 16.77 3.53
C GLY A 78 12.36 16.72 2.03
N ILE A 79 11.73 15.76 1.31
CA ILE A 79 11.86 15.57 -0.15
C ILE A 79 10.51 15.68 -0.85
N GLU A 80 10.55 15.86 -2.17
CA GLU A 80 9.35 16.01 -2.99
C GLU A 80 8.53 14.71 -3.02
N ALA A 81 7.20 14.85 -3.00
CA ALA A 81 6.25 13.76 -3.15
C ALA A 81 5.19 14.12 -4.18
N ILE A 82 5.06 13.27 -5.20
CA ILE A 82 4.07 13.39 -6.27
C ILE A 82 3.22 12.13 -6.35
N PHE A 83 2.29 12.06 -7.30
CA PHE A 83 1.40 10.91 -7.41
C PHE A 83 1.02 10.58 -8.85
N THR A 84 0.68 9.32 -9.07
CA THR A 84 0.07 8.83 -10.31
C THR A 84 -1.42 8.59 -10.10
N GLU A 85 -2.18 8.68 -11.19
CA GLU A 85 -3.64 8.47 -11.19
C GLU A 85 -4.01 7.38 -12.20
N ARG A 86 -5.06 6.62 -11.91
CA ARG A 86 -5.58 5.65 -12.86
C ARG A 86 -6.61 6.30 -13.78
N VAL A 87 -6.30 6.36 -15.07
CA VAL A 87 -7.15 6.90 -16.12
C VAL A 87 -7.42 5.78 -17.12
N ASP A 88 -8.67 5.49 -17.41
CA ASP A 88 -9.12 4.44 -18.34
C ASP A 88 -8.41 3.08 -18.13
N GLY A 89 -8.15 2.76 -16.86
CA GLY A 89 -7.53 1.50 -16.45
C GLY A 89 -6.01 1.48 -16.43
N LYS A 90 -5.31 2.55 -16.86
CA LYS A 90 -3.85 2.69 -16.86
C LYS A 90 -3.37 3.71 -15.86
N MET A 91 -2.18 3.49 -15.30
CA MET A 91 -1.51 4.50 -14.46
C MET A 91 -0.89 5.58 -15.34
N GLU A 92 -1.11 6.84 -14.97
CA GLU A 92 -0.58 8.01 -15.65
C GLU A 92 0.00 9.01 -14.67
N LEU A 93 1.11 9.65 -15.05
CA LEU A 93 1.63 10.83 -14.39
C LEU A 93 0.99 12.07 -15.01
N ARG A 94 0.25 12.84 -14.22
CA ARG A 94 -0.55 13.99 -14.69
C ARG A 94 -0.18 15.26 -13.92
N ARG A 95 -0.98 16.31 -14.12
CA ARG A 95 -0.93 17.58 -13.38
C ARG A 95 0.36 18.36 -13.55
N GLY A 96 1.08 18.11 -14.68
CA GLY A 96 2.34 18.79 -14.94
C GLY A 96 3.51 18.31 -14.08
N PHE A 97 3.36 17.16 -13.40
CA PHE A 97 4.50 16.52 -12.73
C PHE A 97 5.50 16.01 -13.76
N GLU A 98 6.78 16.15 -13.44
CA GLU A 98 7.89 15.72 -14.27
C GLU A 98 8.80 14.78 -13.48
N ILE A 99 9.47 13.87 -14.18
CA ILE A 99 10.48 12.99 -13.59
C ILE A 99 11.86 13.48 -14.10
N PRO A 100 12.69 14.10 -13.25
CA PRO A 100 14.04 14.42 -13.63
C PRO A 100 14.80 13.15 -13.97
N LYS A 101 15.52 13.17 -15.10
CA LYS A 101 16.26 12.00 -15.59
C LYS A 101 17.25 11.47 -14.54
N GLY A 102 17.16 10.19 -14.25
CA GLY A 102 18.01 9.51 -13.28
C GLY A 102 17.62 9.76 -11.81
N SER A 103 16.46 10.40 -11.55
CA SER A 103 15.96 10.53 -10.18
C SER A 103 15.77 9.16 -9.52
N ARG A 104 16.25 9.03 -8.30
CA ARG A 104 16.08 7.85 -7.45
C ARG A 104 14.70 7.90 -6.80
N ILE A 105 13.82 7.01 -7.22
CA ILE A 105 12.39 7.06 -6.87
C ILE A 105 12.02 5.91 -5.94
N VAL A 106 11.29 6.22 -4.88
CA VAL A 106 10.58 5.21 -4.07
C VAL A 106 9.08 5.34 -4.33
N ILE A 107 8.44 4.23 -4.68
CA ILE A 107 6.98 4.15 -4.82
C ILE A 107 6.37 3.88 -3.44
N CYS A 108 5.36 4.67 -3.07
CA CYS A 108 4.73 4.62 -1.75
C CYS A 108 3.30 4.11 -1.85
N GLU A 109 2.97 3.07 -1.10
CA GLU A 109 1.63 2.47 -1.06
C GLU A 109 1.10 2.40 0.38
N ASP A 110 -0.19 2.30 0.54
CA ASP A 110 -0.79 2.02 1.84
C ASP A 110 -0.71 0.52 2.19
N VAL A 111 -0.98 -0.35 1.23
CA VAL A 111 -0.81 -1.81 1.37
C VAL A 111 -0.33 -2.44 0.07
N VAL A 112 0.73 -3.22 0.15
CA VAL A 112 1.23 -4.02 -0.98
C VAL A 112 0.78 -5.47 -0.80
N THR A 113 0.13 -6.01 -1.85
CA THR A 113 -0.30 -7.43 -1.89
C THR A 113 0.39 -8.17 -3.03
N THR A 114 -0.05 -7.98 -4.25
CA THR A 114 0.57 -8.55 -5.46
C THR A 114 1.55 -7.59 -6.13
N ALA A 115 1.72 -6.40 -5.59
CA ALA A 115 2.47 -5.28 -6.15
C ALA A 115 2.07 -4.85 -7.59
N LYS A 116 0.98 -5.39 -8.15
CA LYS A 116 0.60 -5.13 -9.55
C LYS A 116 0.51 -3.65 -9.89
N SER A 117 -0.12 -2.84 -9.02
CA SER A 117 -0.23 -1.39 -9.25
C SER A 117 1.12 -0.70 -9.13
N SER A 118 1.93 -1.10 -8.15
CA SER A 118 3.26 -0.52 -7.94
C SER A 118 4.22 -0.87 -9.07
N LEU A 119 4.16 -2.10 -9.61
CA LEU A 119 4.96 -2.50 -10.78
C LEU A 119 4.54 -1.76 -12.05
N GLU A 120 3.24 -1.55 -12.27
CA GLU A 120 2.74 -0.71 -13.38
C GLU A 120 3.26 0.74 -13.27
N VAL A 121 3.31 1.28 -12.05
CA VAL A 121 3.88 2.62 -11.81
C VAL A 121 5.39 2.61 -11.99
N LYS A 122 6.08 1.55 -11.56
CA LYS A 122 7.53 1.39 -11.79
C LYS A 122 7.85 1.49 -13.27
N ASP A 123 7.17 0.69 -14.10
CA ASP A 123 7.39 0.68 -15.56
C ASP A 123 7.17 2.08 -16.14
N LEU A 124 6.09 2.77 -15.77
CA LEU A 124 5.79 4.14 -16.20
C LEU A 124 6.93 5.12 -15.85
N LEU A 125 7.41 5.09 -14.59
CA LEU A 125 8.42 6.03 -14.13
C LEU A 125 9.79 5.77 -14.77
N GLU A 126 10.13 4.50 -14.99
CA GLU A 126 11.38 4.10 -15.68
C GLU A 126 11.34 4.47 -17.19
N GLU A 127 10.20 4.31 -17.86
CA GLU A 127 10.00 4.82 -19.23
C GLU A 127 10.17 6.34 -19.33
N MET A 128 9.84 7.07 -18.26
CA MET A 128 10.07 8.52 -18.16
C MET A 128 11.51 8.91 -17.78
N GLY A 129 12.36 7.93 -17.52
CA GLY A 129 13.79 8.13 -17.22
C GLY A 129 14.17 8.21 -15.77
N GLY A 130 13.26 7.86 -14.86
CA GLY A 130 13.55 7.68 -13.44
C GLY A 130 14.22 6.32 -13.14
N GLU A 131 14.77 6.17 -11.95
CA GLU A 131 15.31 4.92 -11.39
C GLU A 131 14.48 4.53 -10.17
N VAL A 132 13.63 3.50 -10.28
CA VAL A 132 12.85 3.02 -9.13
C VAL A 132 13.72 2.12 -8.27
N ILE A 133 14.04 2.58 -7.06
CA ILE A 133 14.99 1.94 -6.14
C ILE A 133 14.31 1.10 -5.05
N GLY A 134 12.98 1.08 -4.99
CA GLY A 134 12.22 0.26 -4.05
C GLY A 134 10.79 0.75 -3.82
N LEU A 135 10.08 0.02 -2.98
CA LEU A 135 8.74 0.34 -2.52
C LEU A 135 8.75 0.67 -1.03
N ALA A 136 7.87 1.58 -0.61
CA ALA A 136 7.58 1.86 0.78
C ALA A 136 6.10 1.64 1.07
N SER A 137 5.73 1.08 2.22
CA SER A 137 4.33 0.88 2.56
C SER A 137 4.06 0.90 4.06
N ILE A 138 2.79 1.09 4.43
CA ILE A 138 2.35 0.82 5.79
C ILE A 138 2.36 -0.69 6.03
N ILE A 139 1.78 -1.46 5.09
CA ILE A 139 1.62 -2.90 5.25
C ILE A 139 2.13 -3.64 4.02
N ASP A 140 3.04 -4.59 4.24
CA ASP A 140 3.45 -5.59 3.26
C ASP A 140 2.72 -6.91 3.54
N ARG A 141 2.00 -7.40 2.52
CA ARG A 141 1.30 -8.69 2.51
C ARG A 141 1.76 -9.61 1.39
N THR A 142 2.92 -9.32 0.79
CA THR A 142 3.44 -10.08 -0.34
C THR A 142 4.00 -11.45 0.06
N ALA A 143 4.33 -11.62 1.35
CA ALA A 143 5.07 -12.78 1.87
C ALA A 143 6.36 -13.05 1.08
N GLY A 144 7.01 -12.00 0.54
CA GLY A 144 8.23 -12.10 -0.26
C GLY A 144 8.02 -12.60 -1.71
N ASN A 145 6.78 -12.69 -2.20
CA ASN A 145 6.48 -13.19 -3.55
C ASN A 145 6.54 -12.13 -4.65
N VAL A 146 7.29 -11.06 -4.45
CA VAL A 146 7.52 -9.99 -5.43
C VAL A 146 9.00 -9.68 -5.52
N ASP A 147 9.47 -9.46 -6.75
CA ASP A 147 10.89 -9.19 -7.06
C ASP A 147 11.17 -7.67 -7.01
N VAL A 148 10.85 -7.06 -5.88
CA VAL A 148 11.16 -5.65 -5.57
C VAL A 148 11.35 -5.51 -4.07
N ASP A 149 12.36 -4.77 -3.66
CA ASP A 149 12.61 -4.47 -2.25
C ASP A 149 11.49 -3.62 -1.66
N ILE A 150 10.91 -4.06 -0.55
CA ILE A 150 9.81 -3.37 0.14
C ILE A 150 10.23 -3.02 1.55
N ILE A 151 10.25 -1.73 1.86
CA ILE A 151 10.36 -1.22 3.23
C ILE A 151 8.96 -0.95 3.76
N SER A 152 8.52 -1.74 4.74
CA SER A 152 7.19 -1.60 5.32
C SER A 152 7.23 -1.39 6.82
N ALA A 153 6.21 -0.67 7.33
CA ALA A 153 6.04 -0.52 8.75
C ALA A 153 5.64 -1.85 9.43
N ILE A 154 4.88 -2.68 8.70
CA ILE A 154 4.38 -3.96 9.19
C ILE A 154 4.36 -4.98 8.04
N GLN A 155 4.92 -6.16 8.29
CA GLN A 155 4.67 -7.34 7.46
C GLN A 155 3.50 -8.12 8.09
N LEU A 156 2.45 -8.37 7.30
CA LEU A 156 1.25 -9.01 7.79
C LEU A 156 0.87 -10.20 6.90
N HIS A 157 0.96 -11.38 7.48
CA HIS A 157 0.44 -12.59 6.85
C HIS A 157 -1.03 -12.75 7.22
N ILE A 158 -1.92 -12.80 6.23
CA ILE A 158 -3.34 -13.00 6.42
C ILE A 158 -3.76 -14.28 5.70
N ASP A 159 -4.24 -15.25 6.47
CA ASP A 159 -4.74 -16.50 5.92
C ASP A 159 -5.99 -16.26 5.06
N THR A 160 -6.02 -16.90 3.91
CA THR A 160 -7.18 -16.88 3.01
C THR A 160 -7.63 -18.28 2.69
N PHE A 161 -8.93 -18.49 2.62
CA PHE A 161 -9.57 -19.78 2.43
C PHE A 161 -10.50 -19.75 1.23
N ASP A 162 -10.58 -20.84 0.48
CA ASP A 162 -11.69 -21.07 -0.43
C ASP A 162 -12.96 -21.32 0.40
N LYS A 163 -14.14 -21.01 -0.14
CA LYS A 163 -15.41 -21.05 0.61
C LYS A 163 -15.65 -22.41 1.27
N GLU A 164 -15.32 -23.49 0.57
CA GLU A 164 -15.48 -24.87 0.99
C GLU A 164 -14.59 -25.23 2.18
N ASP A 165 -13.40 -24.62 2.25
CA ASP A 165 -12.39 -24.89 3.28
C ASP A 165 -12.42 -23.85 4.42
N CYS A 166 -13.21 -22.80 4.28
CA CYS A 166 -13.28 -21.73 5.25
C CYS A 166 -13.85 -22.22 6.60
N PRO A 167 -13.07 -22.14 7.69
CA PRO A 167 -13.55 -22.58 9.02
C PRO A 167 -14.76 -21.78 9.49
N MET A 168 -14.80 -20.49 9.21
CA MET A 168 -15.90 -19.61 9.60
C MET A 168 -17.20 -19.92 8.84
N CYS A 169 -17.12 -20.37 7.57
CA CYS A 169 -18.28 -20.89 6.84
C CYS A 169 -18.79 -22.19 7.45
N LYS A 170 -17.88 -23.09 7.87
CA LYS A 170 -18.24 -24.35 8.53
C LYS A 170 -18.93 -24.14 9.88
N GLU A 171 -18.59 -23.04 10.55
CA GLU A 171 -19.26 -22.60 11.78
C GLU A 171 -20.56 -21.83 11.55
N GLY A 172 -20.95 -21.60 10.29
CA GLY A 172 -22.18 -20.88 9.93
C GLY A 172 -22.11 -19.34 10.14
N LEU A 173 -20.91 -18.78 10.31
CA LEU A 173 -20.74 -17.34 10.51
C LEU A 173 -21.02 -16.59 9.19
N LEU A 174 -21.82 -15.53 9.29
CA LEU A 174 -22.07 -14.64 8.15
C LEU A 174 -20.82 -13.84 7.83
N TYR A 175 -20.51 -13.71 6.54
CA TYR A 175 -19.40 -12.89 6.09
C TYR A 175 -19.84 -11.45 5.75
N VAL A 176 -18.90 -10.53 5.91
CA VAL A 176 -19.02 -9.14 5.46
C VAL A 176 -18.09 -8.93 4.26
N LYS A 177 -18.51 -8.13 3.30
CA LYS A 177 -17.68 -7.71 2.17
C LYS A 177 -17.23 -6.27 2.38
N PRO A 178 -16.05 -6.05 2.97
CA PRO A 178 -15.50 -4.71 3.10
C PRO A 178 -14.89 -4.22 1.79
N GLY A 179 -14.74 -2.89 1.67
CA GLY A 179 -14.07 -2.27 0.53
C GLY A 179 -15.02 -1.71 -0.52
N SER A 180 -14.46 -0.89 -1.42
CA SER A 180 -15.19 -0.12 -2.44
C SER A 180 -15.29 -0.84 -3.80
N ARG A 181 -14.54 -1.94 -4.01
CA ARG A 181 -14.55 -2.66 -5.29
C ARG A 181 -15.69 -3.65 -5.35
N LYS A 182 -16.53 -3.54 -6.40
CA LYS A 182 -17.54 -4.57 -6.72
C LYS A 182 -16.81 -5.83 -7.24
N ILE A 183 -17.30 -7.02 -6.87
CA ILE A 183 -16.90 -8.27 -7.54
C ILE A 183 -17.42 -8.17 -8.97
N LYS A 184 -16.56 -8.43 -9.95
CA LYS A 184 -16.97 -8.63 -11.35
C LYS A 184 -17.61 -10.00 -11.50
#